data_ce7e5da4854292a175ac2e9702047f6c
#
_entry.id   ce7e5da4854292a175ac2e9702047f6c
#
_cell.length_a   1.000
_cell.length_b   1.000
_cell.length_c   1.000
_cell.angle_alpha   90.00
_cell.angle_beta   90.00
_cell.angle_gamma   90.00
#
_symmetry.space_group_name_H-M   'P 1'
#
loop_
_entity.id
_entity.type
_entity.pdbx_description
1 polymer ?
#
loop_
_entity_poly.entity_id
_entity_poly.type
_entity_poly.pdbx_seq_one_letter_code
_entity_poly.pdbx_strand_id
1 'polypeptide(L)'
;MKKILLATRPLVPPWDEASKNFAYFLAKSISEHHVSILTTPTWLPDLPANITQIPCYTKNELDFGEKLRLLASLRNLRGKFDITHYLFTPTRKNTSLINFFSRPTHGKTIQTIATLREDLYGPKQWKQLLFADRIVVYSDYSKKLLQNIGINHVSRIYPGVDLSLYQPAQKNAETLQYFDLTPEDFIVTYNGEYARLGATDMLASWLIEYFSAHPNSNMKFVFACRVKKHEDDRLKKIEITARFQTAGILHHIRFTDTYADMPKLYNLADIIVFPVNDMRGKFDVPLVIIEAYACGKPVILSDLPLFKEFANQDICATIPRGDMEALTQTITFLQSNPTERTRLGQNARAFVETSFDLRNTVKEYEQLYDAL
;
A
#
# COMPACT_ATOMS: atom_id res chain seq x y z
N MET A 1 12.05 28.09 5.61
CA MET A 1 12.28 26.91 4.73
C MET A 1 13.45 26.10 5.26
N LYS A 2 13.26 24.84 5.54
CA LYS A 2 14.31 23.89 6.01
C LYS A 2 14.88 23.09 4.86
N LYS A 3 16.11 22.61 5.00
CA LYS A 3 16.77 21.67 4.09
C LYS A 3 16.54 20.26 4.60
N ILE A 4 15.83 19.45 3.84
CA ILE A 4 15.41 18.09 4.23
C ILE A 4 16.11 17.09 3.33
N LEU A 5 16.72 16.05 3.91
CA LEU A 5 17.25 14.91 3.19
C LEU A 5 16.27 13.73 3.32
N LEU A 6 15.70 13.27 2.22
CA LEU A 6 14.92 12.03 2.18
C LEU A 6 15.84 10.85 1.85
N ALA A 7 16.04 9.99 2.83
CA ALA A 7 16.74 8.73 2.69
C ALA A 7 15.72 7.60 2.44
N THR A 8 15.62 7.17 1.21
CA THR A 8 14.67 6.15 0.77
C THR A 8 15.39 5.05 0.02
N ARG A 9 14.67 4.03 -0.42
CA ARG A 9 15.15 3.07 -1.42
C ARG A 9 15.22 3.76 -2.80
N PRO A 10 15.88 3.16 -3.82
CA PRO A 10 15.90 3.73 -5.16
C PRO A 10 14.48 4.05 -5.67
N LEU A 11 14.24 5.31 -6.04
CA LEU A 11 12.98 5.76 -6.61
C LEU A 11 13.09 5.74 -8.12
N VAL A 12 12.53 4.73 -8.75
CA VAL A 12 12.52 4.55 -10.21
C VAL A 12 11.25 3.80 -10.62
N PRO A 13 10.72 4.05 -11.83
CA PRO A 13 9.69 3.21 -12.41
C PRO A 13 10.13 1.72 -12.53
N PRO A 14 9.18 0.78 -12.56
CA PRO A 14 7.74 0.98 -12.47
C PRO A 14 7.29 1.33 -11.04
N TRP A 15 6.19 2.10 -10.93
CA TRP A 15 5.59 2.50 -9.65
C TRP A 15 4.72 1.36 -9.09
N ASP A 16 5.35 0.24 -8.84
CA ASP A 16 4.72 -1.02 -8.46
C ASP A 16 4.85 -1.37 -6.97
N GLU A 17 5.52 -0.51 -6.19
CA GLU A 17 5.69 -0.71 -4.76
C GLU A 17 5.20 0.49 -3.96
N ALA A 18 4.32 0.25 -2.98
CA ALA A 18 3.73 1.27 -2.12
C ALA A 18 4.75 2.22 -1.48
N SER A 19 5.91 1.69 -1.05
CA SER A 19 6.96 2.52 -0.43
C SER A 19 7.64 3.47 -1.42
N LYS A 20 7.84 3.06 -2.67
CA LYS A 20 8.37 3.93 -3.73
C LYS A 20 7.36 5.01 -4.11
N ASN A 21 6.11 4.58 -4.34
CA ASN A 21 5.02 5.49 -4.68
C ASN A 21 4.84 6.57 -3.63
N PHE A 22 4.70 6.17 -2.38
CA PHE A 22 4.51 7.11 -1.28
C PHE A 22 5.68 8.09 -1.17
N ALA A 23 6.93 7.61 -1.19
CA ALA A 23 8.11 8.49 -1.08
C ALA A 23 8.21 9.47 -2.26
N TYR A 24 7.89 9.04 -3.47
CA TYR A 24 7.88 9.89 -4.66
C TYR A 24 6.78 10.95 -4.59
N PHE A 25 5.54 10.54 -4.32
CA PHE A 25 4.42 11.47 -4.24
C PHE A 25 4.56 12.45 -3.07
N LEU A 26 5.02 11.99 -1.91
CA LEU A 26 5.33 12.88 -0.80
C LEU A 26 6.37 13.93 -1.19
N ALA A 27 7.50 13.50 -1.75
CA ALA A 27 8.56 14.41 -2.16
C ALA A 27 8.08 15.42 -3.21
N LYS A 28 7.38 14.95 -4.25
CA LYS A 28 6.85 15.79 -5.33
C LYS A 28 5.87 16.85 -4.82
N SER A 29 5.17 16.59 -3.72
CA SER A 29 4.09 17.44 -3.22
C SER A 29 4.51 18.40 -2.12
N ILE A 30 5.71 18.26 -1.52
CA ILE A 30 6.23 19.20 -0.52
C ILE A 30 6.57 20.52 -1.20
N SER A 31 6.01 21.62 -0.71
CA SER A 31 6.18 22.96 -1.25
C SER A 31 6.92 23.93 -0.34
N GLU A 32 6.80 23.76 0.98
CA GLU A 32 7.28 24.72 1.97
C GLU A 32 8.77 24.55 2.35
N HIS A 33 9.43 23.50 1.83
CA HIS A 33 10.80 23.17 2.18
C HIS A 33 11.66 22.80 0.97
N HIS A 34 12.98 22.87 1.09
CA HIS A 34 13.92 22.32 0.13
C HIS A 34 14.17 20.84 0.43
N VAL A 35 13.82 19.97 -0.48
CA VAL A 35 13.97 18.52 -0.29
C VAL A 35 15.04 17.97 -1.24
N SER A 36 15.99 17.23 -0.68
CA SER A 36 16.96 16.44 -1.43
C SER A 36 16.65 14.97 -1.29
N ILE A 37 16.55 14.26 -2.41
CA ILE A 37 16.17 12.83 -2.44
C ILE A 37 17.41 12.02 -2.81
N LEU A 38 17.77 11.03 -2.00
CA LEU A 38 18.76 10.03 -2.36
C LEU A 38 18.13 9.00 -3.31
N THR A 39 18.57 9.01 -4.58
CA THR A 39 18.00 8.14 -5.62
C THR A 39 19.05 7.73 -6.65
N THR A 40 18.63 7.16 -7.77
CA THR A 40 19.49 6.83 -8.92
C THR A 40 19.79 8.08 -9.76
N PRO A 41 20.74 8.03 -10.69
CA PRO A 41 20.97 9.12 -11.65
C PRO A 41 19.79 9.34 -12.61
N THR A 42 18.89 8.39 -12.76
CA THR A 42 17.71 8.54 -13.62
C THR A 42 16.83 9.69 -13.11
N TRP A 43 16.57 10.64 -13.99
CA TRP A 43 15.74 11.78 -13.66
C TRP A 43 14.30 11.35 -13.35
N LEU A 44 13.79 11.80 -12.21
CA LEU A 44 12.40 11.58 -11.83
C LEU A 44 11.51 12.64 -12.53
N PRO A 45 10.41 12.24 -13.17
CA PRO A 45 9.55 13.19 -13.87
C PRO A 45 8.84 14.13 -12.89
N ASP A 46 8.47 15.31 -13.39
CA ASP A 46 7.58 16.26 -12.72
C ASP A 46 7.98 16.68 -11.30
N LEU A 47 9.26 16.71 -10.98
CA LEU A 47 9.73 17.24 -9.70
C LEU A 47 9.73 18.78 -9.72
N PRO A 48 9.15 19.45 -8.72
CA PRO A 48 9.20 20.89 -8.59
C PRO A 48 10.61 21.40 -8.30
N ALA A 49 10.84 22.69 -8.52
CA ALA A 49 12.18 23.33 -8.42
C ALA A 49 12.83 23.28 -7.03
N ASN A 50 12.05 23.13 -5.98
CA ASN A 50 12.54 22.98 -4.60
C ASN A 50 13.02 21.55 -4.28
N ILE A 51 12.91 20.61 -5.24
CA ILE A 51 13.34 19.24 -5.06
C ILE A 51 14.63 18.97 -5.82
N THR A 52 15.64 18.44 -5.13
CA THR A 52 16.95 18.11 -5.70
C THR A 52 17.17 16.59 -5.63
N GLN A 53 17.57 15.99 -6.74
CA GLN A 53 18.01 14.59 -6.76
C GLN A 53 19.52 14.52 -6.45
N ILE A 54 19.86 13.65 -5.51
CA ILE A 54 21.26 13.33 -5.20
C ILE A 54 21.50 11.88 -5.64
N PRO A 55 22.28 11.65 -6.71
CA PRO A 55 22.65 10.30 -7.14
C PRO A 55 23.40 9.56 -6.05
N CYS A 56 22.83 8.46 -5.61
CA CYS A 56 23.38 7.61 -4.55
C CYS A 56 23.48 6.16 -5.03
N TYR A 57 22.47 5.69 -5.75
CA TYR A 57 22.33 4.32 -6.19
C TYR A 57 22.72 4.16 -7.66
N THR A 58 23.25 2.98 -8.00
CA THR A 58 23.53 2.59 -9.39
C THR A 58 22.55 1.56 -9.96
N LYS A 59 21.74 0.96 -9.06
CA LYS A 59 20.75 -0.06 -9.41
C LYS A 59 19.36 0.32 -8.85
N ASN A 60 18.34 -0.28 -9.44
CA ASN A 60 16.96 -0.10 -9.01
C ASN A 60 16.59 -0.94 -7.78
N GLU A 61 17.43 -1.90 -7.41
CA GLU A 61 17.24 -2.79 -6.26
C GLU A 61 18.22 -2.44 -5.15
N LEU A 62 17.77 -2.53 -3.90
CA LEU A 62 18.58 -2.22 -2.74
C LEU A 62 19.37 -3.47 -2.29
N ASP A 63 20.36 -3.89 -3.07
CA ASP A 63 21.28 -4.97 -2.71
C ASP A 63 22.31 -4.53 -1.64
N PHE A 64 23.24 -5.38 -1.29
CA PHE A 64 24.25 -5.07 -0.29
C PHE A 64 25.17 -3.91 -0.70
N GLY A 65 25.58 -3.86 -1.96
CA GLY A 65 26.43 -2.80 -2.50
C GLY A 65 25.72 -1.45 -2.47
N GLU A 66 24.45 -1.41 -2.85
CA GLU A 66 23.65 -0.19 -2.81
C GLU A 66 23.38 0.31 -1.36
N LYS A 67 23.27 -0.61 -0.39
CA LYS A 67 23.22 -0.23 1.03
C LYS A 67 24.50 0.42 1.52
N LEU A 68 25.67 -0.05 1.07
CA LEU A 68 26.95 0.59 1.39
C LEU A 68 27.07 1.96 0.74
N ARG A 69 26.59 2.13 -0.51
CA ARG A 69 26.54 3.44 -1.17
C ARG A 69 25.64 4.43 -0.42
N LEU A 70 24.46 3.97 0.02
CA LEU A 70 23.59 4.77 0.88
C LEU A 70 24.29 5.24 2.14
N LEU A 71 24.97 4.34 2.86
CA LEU A 71 25.69 4.68 4.08
C LEU A 71 26.83 5.68 3.82
N ALA A 72 27.59 5.50 2.74
CA ALA A 72 28.63 6.45 2.33
C ALA A 72 28.05 7.83 1.98
N SER A 73 26.95 7.88 1.25
CA SER A 73 26.24 9.12 0.92
C SER A 73 25.72 9.82 2.16
N LEU A 74 25.06 9.10 3.06
CA LEU A 74 24.59 9.65 4.35
C LEU A 74 25.75 10.22 5.18
N ARG A 75 26.91 9.54 5.20
CA ARG A 75 28.10 10.01 5.89
C ARG A 75 28.65 11.29 5.28
N ASN A 76 28.74 11.39 3.95
CA ASN A 76 29.25 12.55 3.23
C ASN A 76 28.32 13.77 3.32
N LEU A 77 27.05 13.53 3.60
CA LEU A 77 26.00 14.54 3.74
C LEU A 77 25.72 14.94 5.19
N ARG A 78 26.42 14.35 6.15
CA ARG A 78 26.24 14.66 7.59
C ARG A 78 26.36 16.15 7.87
N GLY A 79 25.38 16.67 8.60
CA GLY A 79 25.38 18.09 9.03
C GLY A 79 25.04 19.10 7.93
N LYS A 80 24.70 18.68 6.72
CA LYS A 80 24.33 19.59 5.62
C LYS A 80 22.81 19.88 5.54
N PHE A 81 22.01 19.18 6.33
CA PHE A 81 20.55 19.26 6.34
C PHE A 81 20.02 19.54 7.74
N ASP A 82 18.94 20.29 7.79
CA ASP A 82 18.23 20.57 9.04
C ASP A 82 17.50 19.32 9.55
N ILE A 83 17.01 18.50 8.60
CA ILE A 83 16.31 17.25 8.90
C ILE A 83 16.80 16.13 7.97
N THR A 84 17.08 14.96 8.54
CA THR A 84 17.25 13.71 7.79
C THR A 84 16.06 12.80 8.05
N HIS A 85 15.28 12.55 7.02
CA HIS A 85 14.08 11.74 7.09
C HIS A 85 14.30 10.37 6.43
N TYR A 86 14.22 9.32 7.23
CA TYR A 86 14.39 7.93 6.80
C TYR A 86 13.03 7.29 6.47
N LEU A 87 12.82 6.95 5.21
CA LEU A 87 11.61 6.32 4.69
C LEU A 87 11.87 4.84 4.35
N PHE A 88 12.14 4.03 5.35
CA PHE A 88 12.32 2.58 5.18
C PHE A 88 12.07 1.81 6.48
N THR A 89 11.67 0.54 6.34
CA THR A 89 11.49 -0.35 7.48
C THR A 89 12.83 -0.62 8.16
N PRO A 90 12.98 -0.32 9.46
CA PRO A 90 14.24 -0.53 10.17
C PRO A 90 14.51 -2.04 10.33
N THR A 91 15.78 -2.40 10.23
CA THR A 91 16.30 -3.73 10.58
C THR A 91 17.49 -3.56 11.51
N ARG A 92 17.82 -4.58 12.32
CA ARG A 92 18.97 -4.50 13.23
C ARG A 92 20.25 -4.06 12.50
N LYS A 93 20.53 -4.65 11.33
CA LYS A 93 21.72 -4.32 10.53
C LYS A 93 21.70 -2.87 10.06
N ASN A 94 20.61 -2.43 9.44
CA ASN A 94 20.50 -1.06 8.91
C ASN A 94 20.61 -0.02 10.04
N THR A 95 19.89 -0.22 11.13
CA THR A 95 19.88 0.71 12.27
C THR A 95 21.26 0.81 12.93
N SER A 96 21.93 -0.32 13.18
CA SER A 96 23.27 -0.31 13.76
C SER A 96 24.29 0.40 12.86
N LEU A 97 24.24 0.16 11.55
CA LEU A 97 25.13 0.80 10.58
C LEU A 97 24.87 2.32 10.49
N ILE A 98 23.60 2.75 10.45
CA ILE A 98 23.26 4.18 10.42
C ILE A 98 23.72 4.86 11.71
N ASN A 99 23.41 4.28 12.87
CA ASN A 99 23.79 4.86 14.16
C ASN A 99 25.29 4.99 14.32
N PHE A 100 26.07 4.01 13.88
CA PHE A 100 27.51 4.01 14.05
C PHE A 100 28.24 4.87 13.00
N PHE A 101 27.85 4.76 11.71
CA PHE A 101 28.62 5.38 10.63
C PHE A 101 28.01 6.66 10.06
N SER A 102 26.70 6.84 10.13
CA SER A 102 26.00 7.81 9.27
C SER A 102 24.99 8.68 10.00
N ARG A 103 24.86 8.56 11.32
CA ARG A 103 23.95 9.42 12.09
C ARG A 103 24.34 10.89 11.91
N PRO A 104 23.40 11.81 11.63
CA PRO A 104 23.69 13.22 11.49
C PRO A 104 24.38 13.79 12.74
N THR A 105 25.35 14.68 12.55
CA THR A 105 26.06 15.39 13.64
C THR A 105 25.27 16.62 14.08
N HIS A 106 24.49 17.19 13.17
CA HIS A 106 23.63 18.35 13.40
C HIS A 106 22.28 18.06 12.73
N GLY A 107 21.26 18.84 13.10
CA GLY A 107 19.90 18.67 12.61
C GLY A 107 19.14 17.56 13.34
N LYS A 108 17.90 17.40 12.95
CA LYS A 108 16.95 16.43 13.52
C LYS A 108 16.77 15.22 12.62
N THR A 109 16.26 14.15 13.19
CA THR A 109 16.01 12.90 12.46
C THR A 109 14.56 12.48 12.57
N ILE A 110 14.01 11.95 11.48
CA ILE A 110 12.67 11.34 11.42
C ILE A 110 12.80 9.94 10.86
N GLN A 111 12.08 8.99 11.40
CA GLN A 111 11.84 7.67 10.79
C GLN A 111 10.36 7.49 10.51
N THR A 112 9.98 7.30 9.25
CA THR A 112 8.64 6.85 8.89
C THR A 112 8.64 5.33 8.77
N ILE A 113 7.83 4.68 9.59
CA ILE A 113 7.69 3.24 9.69
C ILE A 113 6.33 2.84 9.12
N ALA A 114 6.33 2.42 7.87
CA ALA A 114 5.12 2.03 7.17
C ALA A 114 4.54 0.67 7.64
N THR A 115 5.35 -0.12 8.33
CA THR A 115 5.00 -1.47 8.79
C THR A 115 5.73 -1.78 10.09
N LEU A 116 5.02 -2.00 11.16
CA LEU A 116 5.59 -2.60 12.36
C LEU A 116 5.66 -4.12 12.19
N ARG A 117 6.87 -4.66 12.27
CA ARG A 117 7.14 -6.09 12.14
C ARG A 117 7.04 -6.76 13.52
N GLU A 118 5.81 -6.81 14.07
CA GLU A 118 5.52 -7.46 15.36
C GLU A 118 5.85 -8.95 15.35
N ASP A 119 5.82 -9.55 14.17
CA ASP A 119 6.22 -10.94 13.91
C ASP A 119 7.73 -11.17 14.05
N LEU A 120 8.56 -10.13 13.98
CA LEU A 120 10.03 -10.22 14.03
C LEU A 120 10.64 -9.58 15.26
N TYR A 121 10.00 -8.58 15.83
CA TYR A 121 10.61 -7.73 16.85
C TYR A 121 9.68 -7.50 18.04
N GLY A 122 10.21 -7.76 19.25
CA GLY A 122 9.54 -7.43 20.49
C GLY A 122 9.91 -6.04 21.03
N PRO A 123 9.34 -5.64 22.19
CA PRO A 123 9.49 -4.29 22.76
C PRO A 123 10.93 -3.80 22.91
N LYS A 124 11.85 -4.66 23.39
CA LYS A 124 13.26 -4.29 23.57
C LYS A 124 13.95 -3.99 22.23
N GLN A 125 13.63 -4.79 21.20
CA GLN A 125 14.20 -4.57 19.88
C GLN A 125 13.66 -3.31 19.22
N TRP A 126 12.36 -3.01 19.37
CA TRP A 126 11.79 -1.78 18.84
C TRP A 126 12.47 -0.53 19.41
N LYS A 127 12.77 -0.49 20.73
CA LYS A 127 13.51 0.63 21.34
C LYS A 127 14.93 0.82 20.76
N GLN A 128 15.54 -0.25 20.23
CA GLN A 128 16.84 -0.18 19.58
C GLN A 128 16.75 0.21 18.10
N LEU A 129 15.67 -0.19 17.42
CA LEU A 129 15.46 0.05 16.01
C LEU A 129 14.99 1.48 15.70
N LEU A 130 14.24 2.08 16.63
CA LEU A 130 13.66 3.41 16.50
C LEU A 130 14.54 4.42 17.17
N PHE A 131 15.48 4.99 16.40
CA PHE A 131 16.57 5.84 16.89
C PHE A 131 16.38 7.33 16.61
N ALA A 132 15.37 7.70 15.79
CA ALA A 132 15.18 9.07 15.35
C ALA A 132 14.55 9.96 16.44
N ASP A 133 14.75 11.27 16.34
CA ASP A 133 14.16 12.27 17.24
C ASP A 133 12.62 12.26 17.16
N ARG A 134 12.07 11.86 16.01
CA ARG A 134 10.63 11.69 15.81
C ARG A 134 10.35 10.42 14.99
N ILE A 135 9.39 9.64 15.43
CA ILE A 135 8.90 8.47 14.72
C ILE A 135 7.53 8.80 14.11
N VAL A 136 7.33 8.42 12.86
CA VAL A 136 6.04 8.49 12.18
C VAL A 136 5.59 7.08 11.86
N VAL A 137 4.35 6.77 12.18
CA VAL A 137 3.65 5.52 11.81
C VAL A 137 2.37 5.84 11.06
N TYR A 138 1.86 4.87 10.33
CA TYR A 138 0.71 5.07 9.44
C TYR A 138 -0.65 4.78 10.10
N SER A 139 -0.69 4.24 11.32
CA SER A 139 -1.94 3.88 11.99
C SER A 139 -1.93 4.27 13.46
N ASP A 140 -3.11 4.53 14.02
CA ASP A 140 -3.28 4.71 15.47
C ASP A 140 -3.03 3.41 16.22
N TYR A 141 -3.29 2.25 15.57
CA TYR A 141 -2.90 0.94 16.09
C TYR A 141 -1.39 0.89 16.41
N SER A 142 -0.56 1.18 15.42
CA SER A 142 0.90 1.18 15.56
C SER A 142 1.41 2.25 16.52
N LYS A 143 0.78 3.44 16.52
CA LYS A 143 1.10 4.50 17.48
C LYS A 143 0.85 4.04 18.91
N LYS A 144 -0.33 3.50 19.21
CA LYS A 144 -0.67 2.97 20.54
C LYS A 144 0.27 1.87 20.98
N LEU A 145 0.61 0.94 20.06
CA LEU A 145 1.54 -0.14 20.34
C LEU A 145 2.91 0.38 20.76
N LEU A 146 3.47 1.37 20.05
CA LEU A 146 4.75 1.99 20.40
C LEU A 146 4.67 2.77 21.72
N GLN A 147 3.59 3.48 21.97
CA GLN A 147 3.37 4.20 23.24
C GLN A 147 3.30 3.25 24.43
N ASN A 148 2.62 2.10 24.28
CA ASN A 148 2.51 1.09 25.34
C ASN A 148 3.86 0.48 25.75
N ILE A 149 4.86 0.52 24.87
CA ILE A 149 6.22 0.09 25.18
C ILE A 149 7.15 1.25 25.58
N GLY A 150 6.58 2.46 25.80
CA GLY A 150 7.29 3.64 26.29
C GLY A 150 8.02 4.45 25.21
N ILE A 151 7.63 4.34 23.93
CA ILE A 151 8.11 5.20 22.83
C ILE A 151 7.06 6.29 22.61
N ASN A 152 7.27 7.48 23.21
CA ASN A 152 6.29 8.57 23.22
C ASN A 152 6.50 9.63 22.13
N HIS A 153 7.68 9.70 21.51
CA HIS A 153 7.99 10.61 20.41
C HIS A 153 7.52 10.09 19.06
N VAL A 154 6.28 9.58 19.04
CA VAL A 154 5.63 8.98 17.88
C VAL A 154 4.41 9.79 17.46
N SER A 155 4.32 10.09 16.17
CA SER A 155 3.17 10.72 15.51
C SER A 155 2.53 9.73 14.55
N ARG A 156 1.20 9.78 14.38
CA ARG A 156 0.53 9.12 13.28
C ARG A 156 0.34 10.13 12.16
N ILE A 157 0.77 9.77 10.95
CA ILE A 157 0.45 10.47 9.72
C ILE A 157 0.00 9.41 8.73
N TYR A 158 -1.24 9.49 8.27
CA TYR A 158 -1.77 8.54 7.30
C TYR A 158 -1.03 8.62 5.97
N PRO A 159 -0.83 7.51 5.25
CA PRO A 159 -0.34 7.53 3.88
C PRO A 159 -1.44 8.12 2.98
N GLY A 160 -1.13 9.20 2.28
CA GLY A 160 -2.08 9.84 1.38
C GLY A 160 -2.19 9.13 0.03
N VAL A 161 -3.35 9.30 -0.60
CA VAL A 161 -3.64 8.89 -1.98
C VAL A 161 -3.95 10.14 -2.80
N ASP A 162 -3.45 10.18 -4.03
CA ASP A 162 -3.75 11.26 -4.96
C ASP A 162 -5.19 11.16 -5.45
N LEU A 163 -6.06 11.97 -4.85
CA LEU A 163 -7.50 11.99 -5.16
C LEU A 163 -7.82 12.60 -6.51
N SER A 164 -6.86 13.24 -7.19
CA SER A 164 -7.03 13.69 -8.58
C SER A 164 -6.84 12.53 -9.56
N LEU A 165 -6.02 11.56 -9.20
CA LEU A 165 -5.75 10.35 -9.97
C LEU A 165 -6.80 9.26 -9.69
N TYR A 166 -7.07 8.99 -8.41
CA TYR A 166 -8.04 7.99 -7.97
C TYR A 166 -9.41 8.65 -7.77
N GLN A 167 -10.26 8.54 -8.78
CA GLN A 167 -11.61 9.12 -8.80
C GLN A 167 -12.65 8.09 -9.21
N PRO A 168 -13.89 8.21 -8.70
CA PRO A 168 -15.00 7.42 -9.22
C PRO A 168 -15.19 7.67 -10.72
N ALA A 169 -15.25 6.59 -11.49
CA ALA A 169 -15.51 6.63 -12.92
C ALA A 169 -16.30 5.41 -13.37
N GLN A 170 -16.87 5.48 -14.55
CA GLN A 170 -17.51 4.34 -15.20
C GLN A 170 -16.47 3.29 -15.64
N LYS A 171 -16.90 2.04 -15.83
CA LYS A 171 -16.08 0.97 -16.39
C LYS A 171 -15.53 1.41 -17.75
N ASN A 172 -14.23 1.41 -17.91
CA ASN A 172 -13.56 1.81 -19.13
C ASN A 172 -13.65 0.70 -20.19
N ALA A 173 -14.06 1.04 -21.42
CA ALA A 173 -14.26 0.06 -22.49
C ALA A 173 -12.96 -0.70 -22.87
N GLU A 174 -11.82 -0.01 -22.91
CA GLU A 174 -10.52 -0.64 -23.19
C GLU A 174 -10.13 -1.63 -22.09
N THR A 175 -10.44 -1.29 -20.83
CA THR A 175 -10.16 -2.18 -19.68
C THR A 175 -11.10 -3.41 -19.72
N LEU A 176 -12.37 -3.23 -20.04
CA LEU A 176 -13.29 -4.35 -20.25
C LEU A 176 -12.79 -5.28 -21.35
N GLN A 177 -12.41 -4.71 -22.50
CA GLN A 177 -11.86 -5.48 -23.62
C GLN A 177 -10.55 -6.21 -23.24
N TYR A 178 -9.65 -5.55 -22.52
CA TYR A 178 -8.39 -6.15 -22.05
C TYR A 178 -8.62 -7.42 -21.24
N PHE A 179 -9.67 -7.42 -20.41
CA PHE A 179 -10.03 -8.56 -19.57
C PHE A 179 -11.05 -9.50 -20.21
N ASP A 180 -11.43 -9.30 -21.46
CA ASP A 180 -12.50 -10.06 -22.11
C ASP A 180 -13.77 -10.10 -21.22
N LEU A 181 -14.23 -8.91 -20.84
CA LEU A 181 -15.41 -8.66 -20.01
C LEU A 181 -16.40 -7.76 -20.74
N THR A 182 -17.66 -7.80 -20.30
CA THR A 182 -18.73 -6.97 -20.84
C THR A 182 -19.28 -6.01 -19.78
N PRO A 183 -19.98 -4.93 -20.16
CA PRO A 183 -20.61 -4.02 -19.19
C PRO A 183 -21.65 -4.71 -18.29
N GLU A 184 -22.26 -5.79 -18.75
CA GLU A 184 -23.30 -6.57 -18.07
C GLU A 184 -22.73 -7.54 -17.04
N ASP A 185 -21.43 -7.82 -17.10
CA ASP A 185 -20.75 -8.67 -16.13
C ASP A 185 -20.73 -7.99 -14.75
N PHE A 186 -21.07 -8.76 -13.74
CA PHE A 186 -20.87 -8.37 -12.35
C PHE A 186 -19.44 -8.71 -11.93
N ILE A 187 -18.60 -7.68 -11.77
CA ILE A 187 -17.16 -7.84 -11.64
C ILE A 187 -16.73 -7.71 -10.18
N VAL A 188 -16.18 -8.79 -9.65
CA VAL A 188 -15.54 -8.83 -8.33
C VAL A 188 -14.02 -8.90 -8.50
N THR A 189 -13.27 -8.03 -7.82
CA THR A 189 -11.81 -8.04 -7.93
C THR A 189 -11.13 -8.29 -6.60
N TYR A 190 -10.03 -9.02 -6.63
CA TYR A 190 -9.07 -9.13 -5.52
C TYR A 190 -7.77 -8.45 -5.91
N ASN A 191 -7.51 -7.30 -5.29
CA ASN A 191 -6.31 -6.50 -5.52
C ASN A 191 -5.25 -6.85 -4.47
N GLY A 192 -4.46 -7.88 -4.71
CA GLY A 192 -3.57 -8.44 -3.69
C GLY A 192 -2.27 -9.01 -4.22
N GLU A 193 -1.86 -10.11 -3.65
CA GLU A 193 -0.67 -10.86 -4.04
C GLU A 193 -1.00 -12.36 -4.11
N TYR A 194 -0.36 -13.07 -5.02
CA TYR A 194 -0.62 -14.50 -5.21
C TYR A 194 -0.15 -15.35 -4.02
N ALA A 195 1.09 -15.17 -3.56
CA ALA A 195 1.70 -16.05 -2.57
C ALA A 195 1.58 -15.57 -1.12
N ARG A 196 1.28 -14.29 -0.90
CA ARG A 196 1.27 -13.70 0.45
C ARG A 196 -0.15 -13.35 0.87
N LEU A 197 -0.34 -13.02 2.16
CA LEU A 197 -1.60 -12.63 2.79
C LEU A 197 -2.65 -13.75 2.96
N GLY A 198 -2.42 -14.95 2.42
CA GLY A 198 -3.27 -16.13 2.65
C GLY A 198 -4.65 -16.12 2.00
N ALA A 199 -4.94 -15.15 1.13
CA ALA A 199 -6.26 -15.01 0.51
C ALA A 199 -6.43 -15.86 -0.76
N THR A 200 -5.37 -16.06 -1.55
CA THR A 200 -5.47 -16.64 -2.89
C THR A 200 -5.99 -18.09 -2.89
N ASP A 201 -5.47 -18.94 -2.01
CA ASP A 201 -5.91 -20.34 -1.94
C ASP A 201 -7.35 -20.46 -1.46
N MET A 202 -7.69 -19.64 -0.48
CA MET A 202 -9.03 -19.56 0.08
C MET A 202 -10.04 -19.07 -0.97
N LEU A 203 -9.70 -18.00 -1.69
CA LEU A 203 -10.51 -17.50 -2.81
C LEU A 203 -10.63 -18.53 -3.94
N ALA A 204 -9.54 -19.24 -4.26
CA ALA A 204 -9.58 -20.26 -5.31
C ALA A 204 -10.50 -21.41 -4.96
N SER A 205 -10.47 -21.90 -3.73
CA SER A 205 -11.41 -22.95 -3.25
C SER A 205 -12.85 -22.43 -3.27
N TRP A 206 -13.08 -21.25 -2.73
CA TRP A 206 -14.38 -20.61 -2.70
C TRP A 206 -14.98 -20.40 -4.10
N LEU A 207 -14.21 -19.93 -5.07
CA LEU A 207 -14.66 -19.70 -6.44
C LEU A 207 -15.09 -21.01 -7.12
N ILE A 208 -14.37 -22.12 -6.86
CA ILE A 208 -14.74 -23.43 -7.38
C ILE A 208 -16.10 -23.87 -6.81
N GLU A 209 -16.29 -23.74 -5.51
CA GLU A 209 -17.57 -24.08 -4.85
C GLU A 209 -18.69 -23.15 -5.34
N TYR A 210 -18.45 -21.85 -5.38
CA TYR A 210 -19.44 -20.87 -5.81
C TYR A 210 -19.92 -21.11 -7.23
N PHE A 211 -19.03 -21.24 -8.21
CA PHE A 211 -19.44 -21.43 -9.60
C PHE A 211 -19.96 -22.83 -9.89
N SER A 212 -19.58 -23.84 -9.11
CA SER A 212 -20.20 -25.18 -9.19
C SER A 212 -21.67 -25.13 -8.75
N ALA A 213 -21.99 -24.32 -7.74
CA ALA A 213 -23.37 -24.11 -7.28
C ALA A 213 -24.15 -23.11 -8.17
N HIS A 214 -23.47 -22.21 -8.88
CA HIS A 214 -24.07 -21.14 -9.67
C HIS A 214 -23.49 -21.09 -11.10
N PRO A 215 -23.64 -22.12 -11.93
CA PRO A 215 -22.98 -22.24 -13.23
C PRO A 215 -23.41 -21.16 -14.24
N ASN A 216 -24.59 -20.57 -14.06
CA ASN A 216 -25.14 -19.52 -14.93
C ASN A 216 -24.94 -18.10 -14.35
N SER A 217 -24.07 -17.93 -13.34
CA SER A 217 -23.79 -16.63 -12.75
C SER A 217 -23.12 -15.69 -13.77
N ASN A 218 -23.59 -14.45 -13.85
CA ASN A 218 -22.93 -13.40 -14.62
C ASN A 218 -21.74 -12.79 -13.87
N MET A 219 -21.39 -13.29 -12.69
CA MET A 219 -20.23 -12.85 -11.95
C MET A 219 -18.93 -13.24 -12.69
N LYS A 220 -18.02 -12.29 -12.76
CA LYS A 220 -16.64 -12.52 -13.18
C LYS A 220 -15.70 -12.12 -12.05
N PHE A 221 -14.66 -12.91 -11.86
CA PHE A 221 -13.68 -12.66 -10.81
C PHE A 221 -12.32 -12.31 -11.41
N VAL A 222 -11.74 -11.18 -10.99
CA VAL A 222 -10.45 -10.73 -11.47
C VAL A 222 -9.42 -10.81 -10.33
N PHE A 223 -8.43 -11.68 -10.49
CA PHE A 223 -7.23 -11.62 -9.66
C PHE A 223 -6.35 -10.48 -10.16
N ALA A 224 -6.55 -9.31 -9.59
CA ALA A 224 -5.77 -8.11 -9.85
C ALA A 224 -4.46 -8.15 -9.05
N CYS A 225 -3.69 -9.22 -9.23
CA CYS A 225 -2.46 -9.51 -8.52
C CYS A 225 -1.27 -9.35 -9.47
N ARG A 226 -0.20 -8.74 -8.97
CA ARG A 226 1.04 -8.68 -9.75
C ARG A 226 1.89 -9.92 -9.52
N VAL A 227 2.54 -10.39 -10.58
CA VAL A 227 3.63 -11.36 -10.48
C VAL A 227 4.92 -10.59 -10.27
N LYS A 228 5.49 -10.71 -9.07
CA LYS A 228 6.81 -10.17 -8.76
C LYS A 228 7.90 -11.05 -9.36
N LYS A 229 9.16 -10.61 -9.24
CA LYS A 229 10.34 -11.40 -9.64
C LYS A 229 10.52 -12.71 -8.86
N HIS A 230 9.73 -12.91 -7.78
CA HIS A 230 9.75 -14.14 -6.99
C HIS A 230 8.97 -15.23 -7.70
N GLU A 231 9.59 -16.39 -7.83
CA GLU A 231 9.03 -17.59 -8.45
C GLU A 231 7.71 -18.02 -7.80
N ASP A 232 7.56 -17.78 -6.49
CA ASP A 232 6.38 -18.17 -5.71
C ASP A 232 5.08 -17.58 -6.25
N ASP A 233 5.07 -16.30 -6.67
CA ASP A 233 3.86 -15.66 -7.23
C ASP A 233 3.48 -16.30 -8.56
N ARG A 234 4.48 -16.61 -9.42
CA ARG A 234 4.27 -17.25 -10.71
C ARG A 234 3.75 -18.68 -10.55
N LEU A 235 4.37 -19.45 -9.67
CA LEU A 235 3.96 -20.83 -9.37
C LEU A 235 2.55 -20.86 -8.80
N LYS A 236 2.21 -19.94 -7.87
CA LYS A 236 0.87 -19.86 -7.30
C LYS A 236 -0.18 -19.51 -8.36
N LYS A 237 0.10 -18.57 -9.27
CA LYS A 237 -0.79 -18.27 -10.39
C LYS A 237 -1.03 -19.49 -11.27
N ILE A 238 0.02 -20.24 -11.63
CA ILE A 238 -0.08 -21.47 -12.43
C ILE A 238 -0.94 -22.50 -11.71
N GLU A 239 -0.70 -22.73 -10.43
CA GLU A 239 -1.43 -23.68 -9.59
C GLU A 239 -2.94 -23.39 -9.59
N ILE A 240 -3.33 -22.14 -9.23
CA ILE A 240 -4.75 -21.81 -9.15
C ILE A 240 -5.43 -21.83 -10.53
N THR A 241 -4.70 -21.44 -11.60
CA THR A 241 -5.22 -21.52 -12.97
C THR A 241 -5.54 -22.96 -13.34
N ALA A 242 -4.64 -23.91 -13.05
CA ALA A 242 -4.87 -25.33 -13.28
C ALA A 242 -6.08 -25.87 -12.48
N ARG A 243 -6.25 -25.44 -11.24
CA ARG A 243 -7.43 -25.78 -10.41
C ARG A 243 -8.73 -25.30 -11.05
N PHE A 244 -8.79 -24.06 -11.53
CA PHE A 244 -9.97 -23.51 -12.20
C PHE A 244 -10.26 -24.19 -13.55
N GLN A 245 -9.21 -24.56 -14.27
CA GLN A 245 -9.33 -25.31 -15.53
C GLN A 245 -9.91 -26.71 -15.29
N THR A 246 -9.40 -27.42 -14.28
CA THR A 246 -9.91 -28.74 -13.88
C THR A 246 -11.36 -28.67 -13.42
N ALA A 247 -11.75 -27.61 -12.72
CA ALA A 247 -13.12 -27.38 -12.26
C ALA A 247 -14.06 -26.86 -13.37
N GLY A 248 -13.54 -26.55 -14.58
CA GLY A 248 -14.35 -26.03 -15.70
C GLY A 248 -14.84 -24.59 -15.56
N ILE A 249 -14.32 -23.83 -14.58
CA ILE A 249 -14.78 -22.47 -14.24
C ILE A 249 -13.88 -21.36 -14.75
N LEU A 250 -12.82 -21.67 -15.50
CA LEU A 250 -11.81 -20.69 -15.93
C LEU A 250 -12.42 -19.54 -16.75
N HIS A 251 -13.54 -19.76 -17.43
CA HIS A 251 -14.25 -18.74 -18.20
C HIS A 251 -14.89 -17.63 -17.34
N HIS A 252 -15.02 -17.84 -16.03
CA HIS A 252 -15.43 -16.82 -15.06
C HIS A 252 -14.26 -16.03 -14.48
N ILE A 253 -13.01 -16.49 -14.69
CA ILE A 253 -11.83 -15.95 -13.99
C ILE A 253 -10.95 -15.16 -14.95
N ARG A 254 -10.45 -14.04 -14.49
CA ARG A 254 -9.45 -13.21 -15.19
C ARG A 254 -8.27 -12.95 -14.29
N PHE A 255 -7.12 -12.69 -14.90
CA PHE A 255 -5.86 -12.46 -14.19
C PHE A 255 -5.14 -11.25 -14.75
N THR A 256 -4.42 -10.54 -13.88
CA THR A 256 -3.36 -9.64 -14.31
C THR A 256 -1.99 -10.18 -13.88
N ASP A 257 -0.93 -9.73 -14.54
CA ASP A 257 0.46 -9.89 -14.09
C ASP A 257 1.00 -8.56 -13.60
N THR A 258 0.78 -7.51 -14.36
CA THR A 258 1.05 -6.11 -14.01
C THR A 258 0.10 -5.26 -14.83
N TYR A 259 -0.67 -4.45 -14.16
CA TYR A 259 -1.57 -3.50 -14.81
C TYR A 259 -1.13 -2.08 -14.42
N ALA A 260 -0.86 -1.25 -15.43
CA ALA A 260 -0.25 0.06 -15.20
C ALA A 260 -1.25 1.12 -14.71
N ASP A 261 -2.50 1.06 -15.22
CA ASP A 261 -3.54 2.04 -14.91
C ASP A 261 -4.43 1.56 -13.76
N MET A 262 -3.91 1.67 -12.55
CA MET A 262 -4.62 1.20 -11.36
C MET A 262 -5.99 1.87 -11.16
N PRO A 263 -6.19 3.18 -11.38
CA PRO A 263 -7.53 3.78 -11.33
C PRO A 263 -8.56 3.12 -12.24
N LYS A 264 -8.20 2.79 -13.49
CA LYS A 264 -9.09 2.05 -14.39
C LYS A 264 -9.40 0.65 -13.88
N LEU A 265 -8.41 -0.03 -13.27
CA LEU A 265 -8.61 -1.36 -12.68
C LEU A 265 -9.56 -1.32 -11.48
N TYR A 266 -9.42 -0.33 -10.59
CA TYR A 266 -10.37 -0.16 -9.48
C TYR A 266 -11.77 0.16 -10.01
N ASN A 267 -11.87 1.06 -11.00
CA ASN A 267 -13.16 1.44 -11.57
C ASN A 267 -13.84 0.32 -12.39
N LEU A 268 -13.12 -0.72 -12.80
CA LEU A 268 -13.67 -1.91 -13.42
C LEU A 268 -14.58 -2.71 -12.46
N ALA A 269 -14.27 -2.73 -11.17
CA ALA A 269 -14.95 -3.53 -10.18
C ALA A 269 -16.35 -3.00 -9.80
N ASP A 270 -17.31 -3.90 -9.61
CA ASP A 270 -18.55 -3.65 -8.88
C ASP A 270 -18.34 -3.80 -7.38
N ILE A 271 -17.50 -4.77 -6.96
CA ILE A 271 -17.09 -5.01 -5.58
C ILE A 271 -15.60 -5.36 -5.57
N ILE A 272 -14.90 -4.89 -4.56
CA ILE A 272 -13.52 -5.30 -4.28
C ILE A 272 -13.51 -6.15 -3.02
N VAL A 273 -12.87 -7.31 -3.07
CA VAL A 273 -12.73 -8.19 -1.92
C VAL A 273 -11.28 -8.21 -1.44
N PHE A 274 -11.09 -8.13 -0.12
CA PHE A 274 -9.78 -8.23 0.50
C PHE A 274 -9.84 -9.11 1.76
N PRO A 275 -10.17 -10.42 1.58
CA PRO A 275 -10.40 -11.38 2.66
C PRO A 275 -9.06 -11.98 3.14
N VAL A 276 -8.11 -11.14 3.53
CA VAL A 276 -6.77 -11.57 3.94
C VAL A 276 -6.75 -12.13 5.36
N ASN A 277 -5.86 -13.06 5.63
CA ASN A 277 -5.71 -13.64 6.95
C ASN A 277 -4.83 -12.81 7.89
N ASP A 278 -3.88 -12.07 7.34
CA ASP A 278 -3.01 -11.16 8.07
C ASP A 278 -2.37 -10.11 7.15
N MET A 279 -1.68 -9.14 7.75
CA MET A 279 -0.97 -8.06 7.04
C MET A 279 0.54 -8.09 7.27
N ARG A 280 1.11 -9.22 7.70
CA ARG A 280 2.53 -9.33 8.03
C ARG A 280 3.44 -8.92 6.87
N GLY A 281 4.31 -7.96 7.14
CA GLY A 281 5.25 -7.42 6.16
C GLY A 281 4.63 -6.51 5.09
N LYS A 282 3.40 -6.05 5.29
CA LYS A 282 2.71 -5.05 4.48
C LYS A 282 2.53 -3.74 5.25
N PHE A 283 2.16 -2.68 4.54
CA PHE A 283 1.81 -1.42 5.18
C PHE A 283 0.68 -1.64 6.18
N ASP A 284 0.78 -0.98 7.33
CA ASP A 284 -0.25 -0.98 8.36
C ASP A 284 -1.59 -0.49 7.81
N VAL A 285 -1.54 0.46 6.87
CA VAL A 285 -2.68 0.87 6.06
C VAL A 285 -2.50 0.34 4.63
N PRO A 286 -3.29 -0.64 4.18
CA PRO A 286 -3.18 -1.18 2.83
C PRO A 286 -3.71 -0.17 1.81
N LEU A 287 -2.81 0.42 1.02
CA LEU A 287 -3.17 1.43 0.01
C LEU A 287 -4.22 0.91 -0.99
N VAL A 288 -4.21 -0.38 -1.30
CA VAL A 288 -5.21 -1.01 -2.18
C VAL A 288 -6.66 -0.79 -1.71
N ILE A 289 -6.90 -0.73 -0.39
CA ILE A 289 -8.22 -0.44 0.17
C ILE A 289 -8.53 1.05 0.05
N ILE A 290 -7.56 1.91 0.40
CA ILE A 290 -7.73 3.36 0.36
C ILE A 290 -7.93 3.86 -1.08
N GLU A 291 -7.20 3.29 -2.04
CA GLU A 291 -7.35 3.55 -3.48
C GLU A 291 -8.73 3.10 -4.00
N ALA A 292 -9.20 1.92 -3.54
CA ALA A 292 -10.55 1.44 -3.84
C ALA A 292 -11.64 2.39 -3.32
N TYR A 293 -11.50 2.83 -2.05
CA TYR A 293 -12.38 3.83 -1.46
C TYR A 293 -12.34 5.16 -2.21
N ALA A 294 -11.14 5.60 -2.63
CA ALA A 294 -10.96 6.81 -3.43
C ALA A 294 -11.70 6.71 -4.78
N CYS A 295 -11.75 5.54 -5.39
CA CYS A 295 -12.55 5.25 -6.59
C CYS A 295 -14.05 5.01 -6.29
N GLY A 296 -14.51 5.23 -5.06
CA GLY A 296 -15.91 5.05 -4.68
C GLY A 296 -16.39 3.60 -4.76
N LYS A 297 -15.51 2.63 -4.55
CA LYS A 297 -15.86 1.20 -4.67
C LYS A 297 -16.22 0.60 -3.32
N PRO A 298 -17.30 -0.20 -3.25
CA PRO A 298 -17.61 -0.98 -2.07
C PRO A 298 -16.54 -2.07 -1.89
N VAL A 299 -16.06 -2.22 -0.66
CA VAL A 299 -15.02 -3.18 -0.31
C VAL A 299 -15.54 -4.16 0.74
N ILE A 300 -15.21 -5.44 0.60
CA ILE A 300 -15.44 -6.47 1.61
C ILE A 300 -14.09 -6.84 2.23
N LEU A 301 -13.96 -6.72 3.54
CA LEU A 301 -12.72 -6.91 4.29
C LEU A 301 -12.86 -8.04 5.31
N SER A 302 -11.75 -8.72 5.61
CA SER A 302 -11.67 -9.53 6.84
C SER A 302 -11.69 -8.65 8.09
N ASP A 303 -12.32 -9.10 9.17
CA ASP A 303 -12.25 -8.45 10.48
C ASP A 303 -10.86 -8.67 11.11
N LEU A 304 -9.93 -7.77 10.78
CA LEU A 304 -8.61 -7.70 11.39
C LEU A 304 -8.52 -6.50 12.33
N PRO A 305 -7.88 -6.64 13.51
CA PRO A 305 -7.73 -5.52 14.46
C PRO A 305 -7.13 -4.26 13.83
N LEU A 306 -6.18 -4.42 12.90
CA LEU A 306 -5.53 -3.34 12.17
C LEU A 306 -6.51 -2.60 11.25
N PHE A 307 -7.56 -3.26 10.75
CA PHE A 307 -8.53 -2.67 9.83
C PHE A 307 -9.60 -1.83 10.51
N LYS A 308 -9.80 -1.97 11.82
CA LYS A 308 -10.85 -1.26 12.58
C LYS A 308 -10.76 0.27 12.46
N GLU A 309 -9.59 0.78 12.13
CA GLU A 309 -9.32 2.22 11.99
C GLU A 309 -9.91 2.81 10.70
N PHE A 310 -10.03 2.01 9.66
CA PHE A 310 -10.54 2.41 8.34
C PHE A 310 -11.60 1.44 7.78
N ALA A 311 -12.21 0.65 8.66
CA ALA A 311 -13.29 -0.26 8.33
C ALA A 311 -14.42 -0.14 9.34
N ASN A 312 -15.59 0.28 8.87
CA ASN A 312 -16.83 0.30 9.63
C ASN A 312 -18.01 0.06 8.66
N GLN A 313 -19.17 -0.26 9.21
CA GLN A 313 -20.38 -0.63 8.47
C GLN A 313 -20.92 0.45 7.51
N ASP A 314 -20.48 1.71 7.67
CA ASP A 314 -20.93 2.79 6.81
C ASP A 314 -20.12 2.89 5.52
N ILE A 315 -18.87 2.42 5.51
CA ILE A 315 -17.93 2.56 4.39
C ILE A 315 -17.51 1.24 3.74
N CYS A 316 -17.70 0.10 4.42
CA CYS A 316 -17.35 -1.21 3.88
C CYS A 316 -18.18 -2.32 4.54
N ALA A 317 -18.16 -3.51 3.94
CA ALA A 317 -18.61 -4.71 4.60
C ALA A 317 -17.43 -5.45 5.24
N THR A 318 -17.63 -6.02 6.43
CA THR A 318 -16.63 -6.84 7.10
C THR A 318 -17.13 -8.25 7.30
N ILE A 319 -16.26 -9.23 7.09
CA ILE A 319 -16.55 -10.66 7.30
C ILE A 319 -15.58 -11.24 8.33
N PRO A 320 -15.97 -12.25 9.09
CA PRO A 320 -15.05 -13.00 9.92
C PRO A 320 -13.89 -13.54 9.09
N ARG A 321 -12.70 -13.52 9.65
CA ARG A 321 -11.50 -14.00 8.96
C ARG A 321 -11.63 -15.47 8.58
N GLY A 322 -11.48 -15.77 7.28
CA GLY A 322 -11.56 -17.12 6.73
C GLY A 322 -13.02 -17.62 6.49
N ASP A 323 -14.02 -16.82 6.76
CA ASP A 323 -15.42 -17.18 6.58
C ASP A 323 -15.88 -16.93 5.13
N MET A 324 -15.82 -17.97 4.30
CA MET A 324 -16.21 -17.90 2.88
C MET A 324 -17.72 -17.95 2.68
N GLU A 325 -18.46 -18.46 3.65
CA GLU A 325 -19.92 -18.40 3.62
C GLU A 325 -20.40 -16.97 3.81
N ALA A 326 -19.86 -16.27 4.81
CA ALA A 326 -20.11 -14.82 5.00
C ALA A 326 -19.69 -14.00 3.78
N LEU A 327 -18.58 -14.37 3.09
CA LEU A 327 -18.19 -13.73 1.83
C LEU A 327 -19.26 -13.92 0.76
N THR A 328 -19.76 -15.16 0.57
CA THR A 328 -20.82 -15.47 -0.40
C THR A 328 -22.09 -14.68 -0.12
N GLN A 329 -22.55 -14.68 1.14
CA GLN A 329 -23.75 -13.96 1.56
C GLN A 329 -23.62 -12.46 1.30
N THR A 330 -22.44 -11.88 1.64
CA THR A 330 -22.18 -10.46 1.47
C THR A 330 -22.10 -10.07 -0.02
N ILE A 331 -21.44 -10.86 -0.87
CA ILE A 331 -21.38 -10.61 -2.32
C ILE A 331 -22.78 -10.69 -2.92
N THR A 332 -23.55 -11.75 -2.60
CA THR A 332 -24.92 -11.94 -3.09
C THR A 332 -25.83 -10.80 -2.68
N PHE A 333 -25.73 -10.37 -1.41
CA PHE A 333 -26.48 -9.22 -0.91
C PHE A 333 -26.12 -7.95 -1.69
N LEU A 334 -24.84 -7.63 -1.83
CA LEU A 334 -24.40 -6.44 -2.55
C LEU A 334 -24.70 -6.54 -4.06
N GLN A 335 -24.65 -7.71 -4.67
CA GLN A 335 -25.02 -7.91 -6.07
C GLN A 335 -26.50 -7.57 -6.30
N SER A 336 -27.37 -7.99 -5.38
CA SER A 336 -28.81 -7.75 -5.44
C SER A 336 -29.24 -6.35 -5.01
N ASN A 337 -28.34 -5.56 -4.38
CA ASN A 337 -28.64 -4.26 -3.81
C ASN A 337 -27.74 -3.14 -4.35
N PRO A 338 -27.98 -2.63 -5.59
CA PRO A 338 -27.17 -1.55 -6.18
C PRO A 338 -27.13 -0.28 -5.33
N THR A 339 -28.25 0.06 -4.66
CA THR A 339 -28.34 1.22 -3.76
C THR A 339 -27.34 1.12 -2.62
N GLU A 340 -27.19 -0.07 -2.02
CA GLU A 340 -26.25 -0.28 -0.93
C GLU A 340 -24.80 -0.22 -1.43
N ARG A 341 -24.49 -0.79 -2.60
CA ARG A 341 -23.17 -0.61 -3.23
C ARG A 341 -22.82 0.85 -3.41
N THR A 342 -23.77 1.63 -3.92
CA THR A 342 -23.59 3.06 -4.15
C THR A 342 -23.38 3.81 -2.82
N ARG A 343 -24.18 3.50 -1.79
CA ARG A 343 -24.08 4.10 -0.45
C ARG A 343 -22.69 3.85 0.16
N LEU A 344 -22.24 2.60 0.18
CA LEU A 344 -20.93 2.22 0.70
C LEU A 344 -19.79 2.93 -0.06
N GLY A 345 -19.86 2.94 -1.40
CA GLY A 345 -18.86 3.59 -2.23
C GLY A 345 -18.78 5.11 -2.02
N GLN A 346 -19.92 5.80 -1.91
CA GLN A 346 -19.96 7.24 -1.65
C GLN A 346 -19.41 7.58 -0.25
N ASN A 347 -19.81 6.84 0.76
CA ASN A 347 -19.31 7.05 2.13
C ASN A 347 -17.81 6.74 2.24
N ALA A 348 -17.33 5.68 1.58
CA ALA A 348 -15.91 5.36 1.51
C ALA A 348 -15.11 6.48 0.82
N ARG A 349 -15.62 7.06 -0.26
CA ARG A 349 -15.01 8.21 -0.92
C ARG A 349 -14.93 9.42 0.00
N ALA A 350 -16.03 9.79 0.67
CA ALA A 350 -16.07 10.91 1.62
C ALA A 350 -15.08 10.71 2.78
N PHE A 351 -14.95 9.47 3.28
CA PHE A 351 -13.98 9.12 4.31
C PHE A 351 -12.54 9.36 3.85
N VAL A 352 -12.19 8.94 2.63
CA VAL A 352 -10.84 9.12 2.09
C VAL A 352 -10.53 10.59 1.81
N GLU A 353 -11.49 11.37 1.32
CA GLU A 353 -11.35 12.81 1.12
C GLU A 353 -10.99 13.54 2.41
N THR A 354 -11.53 13.09 3.53
CA THR A 354 -11.26 13.68 4.85
C THR A 354 -9.94 13.20 5.44
N SER A 355 -9.63 11.89 5.32
CA SER A 355 -8.60 11.27 6.13
C SER A 355 -7.34 10.88 5.36
N PHE A 356 -7.43 10.66 4.04
CA PHE A 356 -6.34 10.08 3.23
C PHE A 356 -6.00 10.90 1.98
N ASP A 357 -6.45 12.15 1.88
CA ASP A 357 -6.00 13.03 0.82
C ASP A 357 -4.48 13.28 0.97
N LEU A 358 -3.73 13.03 -0.11
CA LEU A 358 -2.28 13.26 -0.14
C LEU A 358 -1.92 14.70 0.27
N ARG A 359 -2.74 15.68 -0.06
CA ARG A 359 -2.52 17.09 0.32
C ARG A 359 -2.52 17.27 1.84
N ASN A 360 -3.40 16.58 2.56
CA ASN A 360 -3.44 16.61 4.02
C ASN A 360 -2.22 15.90 4.61
N THR A 361 -1.85 14.76 4.06
CA THR A 361 -0.63 14.02 4.44
C THR A 361 0.61 14.89 4.30
N VAL A 362 0.77 15.58 3.17
CA VAL A 362 1.91 16.48 2.92
C VAL A 362 1.93 17.60 3.95
N LYS A 363 0.79 18.26 4.20
CA LYS A 363 0.67 19.32 5.21
C LYS A 363 1.04 18.84 6.60
N GLU A 364 0.64 17.64 7.01
CA GLU A 364 1.03 17.07 8.31
C GLU A 364 2.56 16.83 8.38
N TYR A 365 3.19 16.39 7.29
CA TYR A 365 4.66 16.27 7.24
C TYR A 365 5.36 17.65 7.28
N GLU A 366 4.86 18.64 6.55
CA GLU A 366 5.42 20.01 6.57
C GLU A 366 5.33 20.62 7.98
N GLN A 367 4.18 20.48 8.65
CA GLN A 367 4.01 20.87 10.05
C GLN A 367 4.98 20.12 10.99
N LEU A 368 5.19 18.82 10.76
CA LEU A 368 6.15 18.04 11.53
C LEU A 368 7.59 18.53 11.30
N TYR A 369 7.94 18.87 10.06
CA TYR A 369 9.25 19.44 9.75
C TYR A 369 9.43 20.80 10.41
N ASP A 370 8.43 21.67 10.41
CA ASP A 370 8.49 22.98 11.05
C ASP A 370 8.68 22.88 12.58
N ALA A 371 8.05 21.90 13.21
CA ALA A 371 8.11 21.69 14.65
C ALA A 371 9.44 21.14 15.16
N LEU A 372 10.35 20.68 14.30
CA LEU A 372 11.66 20.11 14.67
C LEU A 372 12.80 21.08 14.46
#